data_6d3222eb218441bfa2d7e18cacd58659
#
_entry.id   6d3222eb218441bfa2d7e18cacd58659
#
_cell.length_a   1.000
_cell.length_b   1.000
_cell.length_c   1.000
_cell.angle_alpha   90.00
_cell.angle_beta   90.00
_cell.angle_gamma   90.00
#
_symmetry.space_group_name_H-M   'P 1'
#
loop_
_entity.id
_entity.type
_entity.pdbx_description
1 polymer ?
#
loop_
_entity_poly.entity_id
_entity_poly.type
_entity_poly.pdbx_seq_one_letter_code
_entity_poly.pdbx_strand_id
1 'polypeptide(L)'
;MNAPDVSRHEALVVNALLQDPSFVTWGLTNPATPGEPWVQPADFRTPLLGDMYEVMRNAALQAPNGYLSKPPTVELYHGLWNLYQARAAQGDQAAQRLIADRNAWEGRGGLWEYINHLQALQHGHPSTAYEHAVEVWNASPRQEPLAQAPPAPRDAQADLQAWGALSIVGAVVHNPRNAEAFRYQPQDPTASPYWLQGEDFDDEFLNVAWQALVTGPNAVIHSAAAHDPYLVGDERVITLTRMTVDNMQAILAQRAPTDPAAAQALNDPTFRGRAELLLQQDQIASLAQFPPNQIGRHARELVLDPHIRNYVAQLGEQTNTDIRTAGPVGQGLLAALARSVAALQRLRERTNAAAAPTSAQTQRVRVTQPEAAYASPARERAIIDGALQNPGFMHTDQYRALRGEDFTVPEHQALFEAMQRHPTPWHPLLLVQEAHLTSSTSQDLNGDLMVQIASAAYPDAPRTAIQTDGSPQDPRVMAQQLVTVTLRRSAEQANTVVTKAAHTPQLSTDALLGIAAQQYSQAAQSALRYNPTPGQGPRQPQQPQTTQSTGHYAGV
;
A
#
# COMPACT_ATOMS: atom_id res chain seq x y z
N MET A 1 -24.34 13.43 22.27
CA MET A 1 -24.71 12.47 21.23
C MET A 1 -23.45 11.81 20.71
N ASN A 2 -23.42 10.49 20.53
CA ASN A 2 -22.23 9.76 20.10
C ASN A 2 -22.01 9.91 18.58
N ALA A 3 -20.77 9.93 18.10
CA ALA A 3 -20.44 10.15 16.69
C ALA A 3 -21.22 9.25 15.69
N PRO A 4 -21.51 7.96 15.99
CA PRO A 4 -22.30 7.10 15.10
C PRO A 4 -23.75 7.56 14.90
N ASP A 5 -24.38 8.12 15.95
CA ASP A 5 -25.75 8.65 15.83
C ASP A 5 -25.79 9.87 14.90
N VAL A 6 -24.77 10.72 14.96
CA VAL A 6 -24.67 11.91 14.12
C VAL A 6 -24.56 11.54 12.65
N SER A 7 -23.69 10.60 12.29
CA SER A 7 -23.52 10.17 10.88
C SER A 7 -24.80 9.56 10.31
N ARG A 8 -25.60 8.88 11.13
CA ARG A 8 -26.92 8.39 10.70
C ARG A 8 -27.89 9.54 10.43
N HIS A 9 -27.94 10.55 11.29
CA HIS A 9 -28.78 11.73 11.06
C HIS A 9 -28.33 12.49 9.82
N GLU A 10 -27.02 12.65 9.60
CA GLU A 10 -26.46 13.25 8.39
C GLU A 10 -26.89 12.51 7.12
N ALA A 11 -26.80 11.17 7.12
CA ALA A 11 -27.23 10.35 5.99
C ALA A 11 -28.75 10.48 5.73
N LEU A 12 -29.56 10.58 6.76
CA LEU A 12 -31.00 10.74 6.63
C LEU A 12 -31.39 12.15 6.14
N VAL A 13 -30.64 13.19 6.47
CA VAL A 13 -30.82 14.53 5.90
C VAL A 13 -30.53 14.51 4.39
N VAL A 14 -29.40 13.88 3.96
CA VAL A 14 -29.10 13.75 2.53
C VAL A 14 -30.14 12.89 1.82
N ASN A 15 -30.57 11.78 2.43
CA ASN A 15 -31.64 10.95 1.89
C ASN A 15 -32.96 11.74 1.69
N ALA A 16 -33.35 12.58 2.66
CA ALA A 16 -34.52 13.40 2.54
C ALA A 16 -34.47 14.31 1.31
N LEU A 17 -33.31 14.89 1.02
CA LEU A 17 -33.10 15.71 -0.19
C LEU A 17 -33.10 14.88 -1.48
N LEU A 18 -32.66 13.62 -1.44
CA LEU A 18 -32.76 12.72 -2.58
C LEU A 18 -34.18 12.29 -2.88
N GLN A 19 -35.07 12.29 -1.88
CA GLN A 19 -36.48 11.96 -2.04
C GLN A 19 -37.34 13.18 -2.34
N ASP A 20 -37.09 14.28 -1.65
CA ASP A 20 -37.79 15.56 -1.85
C ASP A 20 -36.79 16.72 -1.78
N PRO A 21 -36.23 17.16 -2.93
CA PRO A 21 -35.33 18.30 -2.97
C PRO A 21 -35.94 19.59 -2.43
N SER A 22 -37.27 19.74 -2.49
CA SER A 22 -37.96 20.92 -1.96
C SER A 22 -37.83 21.04 -0.44
N PHE A 23 -37.44 19.98 0.25
CA PHE A 23 -37.14 20.00 1.69
C PHE A 23 -36.12 21.09 2.08
N VAL A 24 -35.23 21.48 1.19
CA VAL A 24 -34.31 22.63 1.41
C VAL A 24 -35.12 23.89 1.70
N THR A 25 -36.19 24.16 0.94
CA THR A 25 -36.92 25.40 1.01
C THR A 25 -37.96 25.45 2.14
N TRP A 26 -38.61 24.33 2.45
CA TRP A 26 -39.64 24.32 3.50
C TRP A 26 -39.14 23.75 4.84
N GLY A 27 -38.17 22.84 4.85
CA GLY A 27 -37.71 22.18 6.07
C GLY A 27 -36.41 22.77 6.64
N LEU A 28 -35.53 23.28 5.78
CA LEU A 28 -34.19 23.75 6.17
C LEU A 28 -34.04 25.29 6.11
N THR A 29 -35.03 26.02 5.62
CA THR A 29 -34.95 27.48 5.54
C THR A 29 -35.18 28.11 6.92
N ASN A 30 -34.32 29.05 7.28
CA ASN A 30 -34.47 29.82 8.50
C ASN A 30 -35.65 30.79 8.35
N PRO A 31 -36.66 30.73 9.25
CA PRO A 31 -37.78 31.67 9.22
C PRO A 31 -37.40 33.15 9.29
N ALA A 32 -36.22 33.44 9.93
CA ALA A 32 -35.72 34.79 10.09
C ALA A 32 -34.96 35.31 8.85
N THR A 33 -34.48 34.41 8.01
CA THR A 33 -33.73 34.70 6.77
C THR A 33 -34.30 33.84 5.64
N PRO A 34 -35.46 34.24 5.05
CA PRO A 34 -36.06 33.45 3.98
C PRO A 34 -35.13 33.23 2.80
N GLY A 35 -35.00 31.97 2.38
CA GLY A 35 -34.11 31.57 1.27
C GLY A 35 -32.69 31.12 1.67
N GLU A 36 -32.31 31.24 2.95
CA GLU A 36 -31.02 30.74 3.42
C GLU A 36 -31.22 29.53 4.35
N PRO A 37 -30.75 28.32 3.97
CA PRO A 37 -30.86 27.16 4.83
C PRO A 37 -30.02 27.34 6.11
N TRP A 38 -30.62 27.03 7.26
CA TRP A 38 -29.92 27.11 8.56
C TRP A 38 -28.92 25.98 8.76
N VAL A 39 -29.10 24.82 8.13
CA VAL A 39 -28.08 23.76 8.04
C VAL A 39 -27.13 24.09 6.90
N GLN A 40 -25.84 24.03 7.17
CA GLN A 40 -24.79 24.30 6.20
C GLN A 40 -23.92 23.02 6.00
N PRO A 41 -23.20 22.87 4.87
CA PRO A 41 -22.28 21.74 4.64
C PRO A 41 -21.27 21.56 5.77
N ALA A 42 -20.85 22.65 6.41
CA ALA A 42 -19.92 22.64 7.54
C ALA A 42 -20.51 22.11 8.86
N ASP A 43 -21.82 21.87 8.92
CA ASP A 43 -22.47 21.24 10.07
C ASP A 43 -22.31 19.72 10.08
N PHE A 44 -21.98 19.14 8.93
CA PHE A 44 -21.76 17.71 8.79
C PHE A 44 -20.38 17.33 9.31
N ARG A 45 -20.32 16.34 10.18
CA ARG A 45 -19.06 15.74 10.67
C ARG A 45 -18.46 14.80 9.64
N THR A 46 -19.33 14.18 8.81
CA THR A 46 -18.94 13.32 7.70
C THR A 46 -18.72 14.16 6.44
N PRO A 47 -17.47 14.39 6.00
CA PRO A 47 -17.19 15.32 4.88
C PRO A 47 -17.94 14.98 3.60
N LEU A 48 -18.02 13.69 3.25
CA LEU A 48 -18.71 13.24 2.04
C LEU A 48 -20.22 13.59 2.09
N LEU A 49 -20.86 13.39 3.25
CA LEU A 49 -22.27 13.74 3.41
C LEU A 49 -22.48 15.26 3.40
N GLY A 50 -21.52 16.03 3.92
CA GLY A 50 -21.52 17.49 3.79
C GLY A 50 -21.41 17.96 2.35
N ASP A 51 -20.54 17.34 1.55
CA ASP A 51 -20.38 17.61 0.12
C ASP A 51 -21.64 17.22 -0.68
N MET A 52 -22.24 16.07 -0.36
CA MET A 52 -23.52 15.64 -0.95
C MET A 52 -24.65 16.61 -0.62
N TYR A 53 -24.71 17.05 0.63
CA TYR A 53 -25.68 18.05 1.07
C TYR A 53 -25.47 19.38 0.32
N GLU A 54 -24.23 19.85 0.17
CA GLU A 54 -23.89 21.06 -0.57
C GLU A 54 -24.41 21.03 -2.01
N VAL A 55 -24.13 19.94 -2.70
CA VAL A 55 -24.56 19.73 -4.10
C VAL A 55 -26.09 19.74 -4.20
N MET A 56 -26.78 18.95 -3.37
CA MET A 56 -28.24 18.86 -3.42
C MET A 56 -28.90 20.15 -3.00
N ARG A 57 -28.37 20.83 -1.97
CA ARG A 57 -28.85 22.16 -1.56
C ARG A 57 -28.77 23.18 -2.70
N ASN A 58 -27.61 23.25 -3.36
CA ASN A 58 -27.37 24.19 -4.44
C ASN A 58 -28.28 23.89 -5.66
N ALA A 59 -28.43 22.61 -6.01
CA ALA A 59 -29.32 22.19 -7.07
C ALA A 59 -30.79 22.54 -6.76
N ALA A 60 -31.24 22.29 -5.53
CA ALA A 60 -32.60 22.59 -5.10
C ALA A 60 -32.91 24.12 -5.07
N LEU A 61 -31.95 24.93 -4.59
CA LEU A 61 -32.08 26.39 -4.56
C LEU A 61 -32.09 27.03 -5.96
N GLN A 62 -31.45 26.39 -6.93
CA GLN A 62 -31.42 26.84 -8.33
C GLN A 62 -32.61 26.33 -9.16
N ALA A 63 -33.31 25.31 -8.66
CA ALA A 63 -34.38 24.67 -9.39
C ALA A 63 -35.67 25.56 -9.39
N PRO A 64 -36.21 25.89 -10.55
CA PRO A 64 -37.52 26.57 -10.63
C PRO A 64 -38.59 25.72 -9.97
N ASN A 65 -39.29 26.29 -8.99
CA ASN A 65 -40.37 25.62 -8.25
C ASN A 65 -39.95 24.34 -7.48
N GLY A 66 -38.63 24.18 -7.17
CA GLY A 66 -38.11 23.02 -6.43
C GLY A 66 -38.01 21.72 -7.24
N TYR A 67 -38.29 21.76 -8.55
CA TYR A 67 -38.16 20.58 -9.41
C TYR A 67 -36.82 20.53 -10.10
N LEU A 68 -36.05 19.46 -9.85
CA LEU A 68 -34.79 19.21 -10.53
C LEU A 68 -35.03 18.78 -11.99
N SER A 69 -34.12 19.17 -12.88
CA SER A 69 -34.17 18.79 -14.31
C SER A 69 -33.83 17.32 -14.56
N LYS A 70 -33.17 16.67 -13.62
CA LYS A 70 -32.77 15.27 -13.65
C LYS A 70 -33.19 14.55 -12.36
N PRO A 71 -33.25 13.22 -12.36
CA PRO A 71 -33.41 12.45 -11.12
C PRO A 71 -32.40 12.90 -10.04
N PRO A 72 -32.82 13.05 -8.77
CA PRO A 72 -31.99 13.59 -7.71
C PRO A 72 -30.63 12.85 -7.55
N THR A 73 -30.61 11.53 -7.72
CA THR A 73 -29.37 10.72 -7.67
C THR A 73 -28.41 11.07 -8.82
N VAL A 74 -28.93 11.30 -10.02
CA VAL A 74 -28.15 11.70 -11.20
C VAL A 74 -27.61 13.12 -11.02
N GLU A 75 -28.43 14.03 -10.48
CA GLU A 75 -28.03 15.40 -10.17
C GLU A 75 -26.93 15.42 -9.13
N LEU A 76 -27.08 14.66 -8.05
CA LEU A 76 -26.07 14.54 -7.00
C LEU A 76 -24.75 14.00 -7.57
N TYR A 77 -24.80 12.92 -8.36
CA TYR A 77 -23.58 12.32 -8.93
C TYR A 77 -22.80 13.31 -9.82
N HIS A 78 -23.50 13.99 -10.73
CA HIS A 78 -22.86 14.98 -11.61
C HIS A 78 -22.40 16.22 -10.85
N GLY A 79 -23.16 16.66 -9.86
CA GLY A 79 -22.81 17.80 -9.03
C GLY A 79 -21.55 17.54 -8.19
N LEU A 80 -21.41 16.35 -7.60
CA LEU A 80 -20.20 15.95 -6.89
C LEU A 80 -18.99 15.88 -7.82
N TRP A 81 -19.16 15.32 -9.03
CA TRP A 81 -18.10 15.32 -10.02
C TRP A 81 -17.60 16.74 -10.31
N ASN A 82 -18.51 17.67 -10.57
CA ASN A 82 -18.16 19.06 -10.83
C ASN A 82 -17.51 19.75 -9.62
N LEU A 83 -18.00 19.49 -8.41
CA LEU A 83 -17.46 20.01 -7.16
C LEU A 83 -15.99 19.57 -6.97
N TYR A 84 -15.73 18.27 -7.13
CA TYR A 84 -14.38 17.74 -6.97
C TYR A 84 -13.44 18.17 -8.11
N GLN A 85 -13.91 18.31 -9.34
CA GLN A 85 -13.13 18.91 -10.41
C GLN A 85 -12.70 20.34 -10.08
N ALA A 86 -13.62 21.15 -9.55
CA ALA A 86 -13.33 22.52 -9.16
C ALA A 86 -12.30 22.58 -8.01
N ARG A 87 -12.45 21.74 -6.99
CA ARG A 87 -11.47 21.63 -5.88
C ARG A 87 -10.10 21.15 -6.36
N ALA A 88 -10.07 20.16 -7.24
CA ALA A 88 -8.83 19.65 -7.83
C ALA A 88 -8.07 20.72 -8.63
N ALA A 89 -8.81 21.56 -9.37
CA ALA A 89 -8.23 22.69 -10.10
C ALA A 89 -7.67 23.77 -9.15
N GLN A 90 -8.18 23.86 -7.92
CA GLN A 90 -7.67 24.74 -6.86
C GLN A 90 -6.50 24.14 -6.06
N GLY A 91 -6.05 22.93 -6.42
CA GLY A 91 -4.91 22.28 -5.79
C GLY A 91 -5.25 21.31 -4.65
N ASP A 92 -6.53 21.01 -4.44
CA ASP A 92 -6.94 19.99 -3.46
C ASP A 92 -6.48 18.60 -3.89
N GLN A 93 -5.50 18.06 -3.17
CA GLN A 93 -4.90 16.77 -3.49
C GLN A 93 -5.87 15.59 -3.27
N ALA A 94 -6.78 15.69 -2.30
CA ALA A 94 -7.76 14.65 -2.04
C ALA A 94 -8.76 14.57 -3.20
N ALA A 95 -9.25 15.73 -3.66
CA ALA A 95 -10.11 15.82 -4.84
C ALA A 95 -9.39 15.32 -6.11
N GLN A 96 -8.11 15.63 -6.29
CA GLN A 96 -7.32 15.12 -7.41
C GLN A 96 -7.23 13.59 -7.42
N ARG A 97 -6.99 12.97 -6.26
CA ARG A 97 -6.94 11.50 -6.12
C ARG A 97 -8.30 10.87 -6.43
N LEU A 98 -9.36 11.44 -5.87
CA LEU A 98 -10.72 10.93 -6.06
C LEU A 98 -11.13 10.96 -7.53
N ILE A 99 -10.85 12.06 -8.26
CA ILE A 99 -11.15 12.17 -9.70
C ILE A 99 -10.30 11.21 -10.53
N ALA A 100 -9.04 10.98 -10.15
CA ALA A 100 -8.16 10.06 -10.86
C ALA A 100 -8.56 8.60 -10.70
N ASP A 101 -9.28 8.27 -9.63
CA ASP A 101 -9.74 6.90 -9.37
C ASP A 101 -11.15 6.68 -9.95
N ARG A 102 -11.17 6.17 -11.19
CA ARG A 102 -12.43 5.83 -11.87
C ARG A 102 -13.26 4.79 -11.09
N ASN A 103 -12.62 3.89 -10.35
CA ASN A 103 -13.33 2.87 -9.58
C ASN A 103 -14.04 3.47 -8.37
N ALA A 104 -13.50 4.53 -7.76
CA ALA A 104 -14.18 5.26 -6.70
C ALA A 104 -15.50 5.90 -7.17
N TRP A 105 -15.62 6.20 -8.46
CA TRP A 105 -16.83 6.81 -9.04
C TRP A 105 -17.81 5.80 -9.63
N GLU A 106 -17.33 4.94 -10.53
CA GLU A 106 -18.15 4.07 -11.38
C GLU A 106 -18.04 2.58 -10.98
N GLY A 107 -17.06 2.25 -10.13
CA GLY A 107 -16.85 0.88 -9.65
C GLY A 107 -17.97 0.39 -8.74
N ARG A 108 -18.09 -0.91 -8.59
CA ARG A 108 -18.97 -1.51 -7.59
C ARG A 108 -18.42 -1.15 -6.20
N GLY A 109 -19.31 -0.71 -5.30
CA GLY A 109 -18.93 -0.12 -4.02
C GLY A 109 -18.46 1.34 -4.13
N GLY A 110 -18.47 1.93 -5.33
CA GLY A 110 -18.13 3.32 -5.54
C GLY A 110 -19.27 4.28 -5.18
N LEU A 111 -19.04 5.55 -5.46
CA LEU A 111 -19.93 6.65 -5.10
C LEU A 111 -21.36 6.46 -5.64
N TRP A 112 -21.52 5.91 -6.84
CA TRP A 112 -22.85 5.67 -7.42
C TRP A 112 -23.67 4.67 -6.61
N GLU A 113 -23.08 3.57 -6.15
CA GLU A 113 -23.78 2.61 -5.29
C GLU A 113 -24.11 3.21 -3.92
N TYR A 114 -23.20 4.02 -3.37
CA TYR A 114 -23.43 4.72 -2.12
C TYR A 114 -24.62 5.70 -2.22
N ILE A 115 -24.71 6.48 -3.30
CA ILE A 115 -25.86 7.37 -3.56
C ILE A 115 -27.16 6.56 -3.66
N ASN A 116 -27.16 5.46 -4.38
CA ASN A 116 -28.34 4.60 -4.49
C ASN A 116 -28.72 3.98 -3.15
N HIS A 117 -27.73 3.62 -2.34
CA HIS A 117 -27.97 3.13 -0.99
C HIS A 117 -28.58 4.21 -0.11
N LEU A 118 -28.05 5.43 -0.12
CA LEU A 118 -28.66 6.55 0.60
C LEU A 118 -30.12 6.76 0.18
N GLN A 119 -30.42 6.70 -1.12
CA GLN A 119 -31.78 6.84 -1.61
C GLN A 119 -32.72 5.73 -1.12
N ALA A 120 -32.20 4.52 -0.90
CA ALA A 120 -32.97 3.36 -0.44
C ALA A 120 -33.21 3.37 1.08
N LEU A 121 -32.60 4.28 1.84
CA LEU A 121 -32.84 4.36 3.28
C LEU A 121 -34.32 4.65 3.55
N GLN A 122 -34.91 3.84 4.42
CA GLN A 122 -36.26 4.11 4.90
C GLN A 122 -36.18 5.17 6.00
N HIS A 123 -36.73 6.32 5.71
CA HIS A 123 -37.06 7.29 6.74
C HIS A 123 -38.58 7.35 6.91
N GLY A 124 -38.98 7.60 8.12
CA GLY A 124 -40.38 7.80 8.45
C GLY A 124 -40.97 9.04 7.74
N HIS A 125 -42.07 9.56 8.28
CA HIS A 125 -42.75 10.76 7.79
C HIS A 125 -41.77 11.94 7.55
N PRO A 126 -41.97 12.84 6.57
CA PRO A 126 -41.12 14.01 6.30
C PRO A 126 -40.75 14.87 7.51
N SER A 127 -41.63 14.89 8.56
CA SER A 127 -41.31 15.58 9.82
C SER A 127 -40.06 15.02 10.53
N THR A 128 -39.74 13.74 10.33
CA THR A 128 -38.54 13.14 10.93
C THR A 128 -37.24 13.64 10.27
N ALA A 129 -37.29 14.04 8.99
CA ALA A 129 -36.15 14.64 8.30
C ALA A 129 -35.75 15.99 8.94
N TYR A 130 -36.73 16.78 9.38
CA TYR A 130 -36.44 17.99 10.14
C TYR A 130 -35.79 17.71 11.50
N GLU A 131 -36.27 16.69 12.22
CA GLU A 131 -35.64 16.25 13.49
C GLU A 131 -34.17 15.82 13.27
N HIS A 132 -33.91 15.09 12.19
CA HIS A 132 -32.53 14.71 11.85
C HIS A 132 -31.65 15.93 11.53
N ALA A 133 -32.20 16.93 10.83
CA ALA A 133 -31.49 18.17 10.54
C ALA A 133 -31.16 18.95 11.83
N VAL A 134 -32.10 18.99 12.80
CA VAL A 134 -31.86 19.58 14.13
C VAL A 134 -30.71 18.85 14.86
N GLU A 135 -30.67 17.51 14.79
CA GLU A 135 -29.60 16.74 15.42
C GLU A 135 -28.24 16.97 14.75
N VAL A 136 -28.18 17.08 13.41
CA VAL A 136 -26.97 17.46 12.68
C VAL A 136 -26.50 18.85 13.11
N TRP A 137 -27.42 19.82 13.20
CA TRP A 137 -27.06 21.17 13.62
C TRP A 137 -26.61 21.26 15.08
N ASN A 138 -27.25 20.54 16.00
CA ASN A 138 -26.87 20.47 17.42
C ASN A 138 -25.48 19.84 17.61
N ALA A 139 -25.12 18.89 16.75
CA ALA A 139 -23.82 18.22 16.76
C ALA A 139 -22.76 18.93 15.90
N SER A 140 -23.10 20.06 15.29
CA SER A 140 -22.23 20.77 14.35
C SER A 140 -20.90 21.17 14.99
N PRO A 141 -19.79 20.95 14.26
CA PRO A 141 -18.47 21.47 14.67
C PRO A 141 -18.43 22.99 14.83
N ARG A 142 -19.38 23.73 14.19
CA ARG A 142 -19.48 25.18 14.32
C ARG A 142 -19.97 25.62 15.72
N GLN A 143 -20.61 24.73 16.46
CA GLN A 143 -21.07 25.02 17.82
C GLN A 143 -20.03 24.66 18.90
N GLU A 144 -18.98 23.95 18.53
CA GLU A 144 -17.86 23.68 19.44
C GLU A 144 -17.04 24.97 19.64
N PRO A 145 -16.64 25.32 20.87
CA PRO A 145 -15.84 26.53 21.09
C PRO A 145 -14.55 26.50 20.27
N LEU A 146 -14.21 27.62 19.65
CA LEU A 146 -13.07 27.88 18.74
C LEU A 146 -11.66 27.57 19.29
N ALA A 147 -11.55 26.79 20.34
CA ALA A 147 -10.27 26.47 21.03
C ALA A 147 -9.53 25.27 20.44
N GLN A 148 -10.03 24.61 19.41
CA GLN A 148 -9.35 23.49 18.77
C GLN A 148 -8.81 23.89 17.40
N ALA A 149 -7.60 23.38 17.09
CA ALA A 149 -6.95 23.59 15.81
C ALA A 149 -7.89 23.32 14.62
N PRO A 150 -7.74 24.03 13.47
CA PRO A 150 -8.58 23.81 12.33
C PRO A 150 -8.61 22.32 11.98
N PRO A 151 -9.80 21.74 11.73
CA PRO A 151 -9.92 20.34 11.40
C PRO A 151 -9.01 20.04 10.19
N ALA A 152 -8.33 18.91 10.23
CA ALA A 152 -7.55 18.43 9.09
C ALA A 152 -8.40 18.45 7.82
N PRO A 153 -7.82 18.73 6.65
CA PRO A 153 -8.55 18.75 5.40
C PRO A 153 -9.36 17.45 5.24
N ARG A 154 -10.63 17.61 4.97
CA ARG A 154 -11.60 16.51 4.87
C ARG A 154 -11.28 15.67 3.66
N ASP A 155 -11.22 14.36 3.83
CA ASP A 155 -10.93 13.39 2.77
C ASP A 155 -12.16 12.52 2.48
N ALA A 156 -12.95 12.96 1.47
CA ALA A 156 -14.14 12.22 1.05
C ALA A 156 -13.82 10.78 0.59
N GLN A 157 -12.61 10.52 0.14
CA GLN A 157 -12.17 9.18 -0.22
C GLN A 157 -12.00 8.30 1.03
N ALA A 158 -11.48 8.86 2.13
CA ALA A 158 -11.37 8.14 3.39
C ALA A 158 -12.75 7.78 3.96
N ASP A 159 -13.74 8.69 3.87
CA ASP A 159 -15.11 8.40 4.30
C ASP A 159 -15.76 7.28 3.49
N LEU A 160 -15.56 7.28 2.17
CA LEU A 160 -16.07 6.23 1.28
C LEU A 160 -15.40 4.87 1.58
N GLN A 161 -14.11 4.86 1.84
CA GLN A 161 -13.37 3.65 2.24
C GLN A 161 -13.85 3.12 3.59
N ALA A 162 -14.03 3.99 4.58
CA ALA A 162 -14.53 3.61 5.91
C ALA A 162 -15.93 3.01 5.81
N TRP A 163 -16.82 3.62 5.03
CA TRP A 163 -18.15 3.07 4.79
C TRP A 163 -18.09 1.73 4.06
N GLY A 164 -17.27 1.61 3.02
CA GLY A 164 -17.07 0.35 2.28
C GLY A 164 -16.56 -0.78 3.18
N ALA A 165 -15.58 -0.48 4.03
CA ALA A 165 -15.05 -1.43 5.01
C ALA A 165 -16.12 -1.87 6.02
N LEU A 166 -16.91 -0.95 6.55
CA LEU A 166 -18.03 -1.25 7.44
C LEU A 166 -19.09 -2.13 6.75
N SER A 167 -19.40 -1.86 5.49
CA SER A 167 -20.36 -2.64 4.70
C SER A 167 -19.90 -4.09 4.47
N ILE A 168 -18.60 -4.35 4.36
CA ILE A 168 -18.05 -5.71 4.29
C ILE A 168 -18.28 -6.47 5.61
N VAL A 169 -18.01 -5.83 6.75
CA VAL A 169 -18.29 -6.43 8.07
C VAL A 169 -19.78 -6.68 8.23
N GLY A 170 -20.61 -5.70 7.88
CA GLY A 170 -22.07 -5.80 7.92
C GLY A 170 -22.61 -6.92 7.05
N ALA A 171 -22.07 -7.11 5.85
CA ALA A 171 -22.48 -8.19 4.95
C ALA A 171 -22.32 -9.58 5.60
N VAL A 172 -21.31 -9.79 6.44
CA VAL A 172 -21.10 -11.06 7.16
C VAL A 172 -21.96 -11.15 8.41
N VAL A 173 -22.17 -10.05 9.15
CA VAL A 173 -23.10 -10.02 10.30
C VAL A 173 -24.52 -10.38 9.85
N HIS A 174 -24.99 -9.78 8.77
CA HIS A 174 -26.34 -10.03 8.25
C HIS A 174 -26.48 -11.39 7.56
N ASN A 175 -25.42 -11.88 6.95
CA ASN A 175 -25.39 -13.21 6.33
C ASN A 175 -24.02 -13.89 6.52
N PRO A 176 -23.84 -14.73 7.55
CA PRO A 176 -22.57 -15.41 7.85
C PRO A 176 -22.01 -16.25 6.71
N ARG A 177 -22.85 -16.73 5.77
CA ARG A 177 -22.39 -17.46 4.58
C ARG A 177 -21.51 -16.61 3.68
N ASN A 178 -21.62 -15.30 3.78
CA ASN A 178 -20.76 -14.38 3.03
C ASN A 178 -19.29 -14.48 3.43
N ALA A 179 -18.99 -15.04 4.61
CA ALA A 179 -17.61 -15.35 5.01
C ALA A 179 -16.90 -16.31 4.04
N GLU A 180 -17.65 -17.16 3.34
CA GLU A 180 -17.08 -18.07 2.32
C GLU A 180 -16.43 -17.30 1.15
N ALA A 181 -16.83 -16.06 0.89
CA ALA A 181 -16.21 -15.20 -0.12
C ALA A 181 -14.74 -14.90 0.17
N PHE A 182 -14.32 -15.03 1.41
CA PHE A 182 -12.99 -14.70 1.88
C PHE A 182 -12.08 -15.90 2.09
N ARG A 183 -12.57 -17.12 1.86
CA ARG A 183 -11.77 -18.34 2.01
C ARG A 183 -10.73 -18.50 0.91
N TYR A 184 -9.56 -18.99 1.31
CA TYR A 184 -8.52 -19.49 0.42
C TYR A 184 -7.82 -20.70 1.05
N GLN A 185 -6.96 -21.36 0.29
CA GLN A 185 -6.16 -22.49 0.80
C GLN A 185 -4.73 -22.00 1.03
N PRO A 186 -4.33 -21.69 2.29
CA PRO A 186 -2.96 -21.31 2.59
C PRO A 186 -2.02 -22.50 2.40
N GLN A 187 -0.77 -22.22 1.99
CA GLN A 187 0.28 -23.23 1.92
C GLN A 187 0.70 -23.68 3.32
N ASP A 188 0.72 -22.73 4.27
CA ASP A 188 0.94 -23.00 5.68
C ASP A 188 -0.39 -23.39 6.35
N PRO A 189 -0.52 -24.64 6.87
CA PRO A 189 -1.76 -25.10 7.52
C PRO A 189 -2.06 -24.36 8.83
N THR A 190 -1.09 -23.63 9.40
CA THR A 190 -1.30 -22.82 10.62
C THR A 190 -1.82 -21.43 10.30
N ALA A 191 -1.76 -20.99 9.03
CA ALA A 191 -2.29 -19.71 8.61
C ALA A 191 -3.82 -19.70 8.60
N SER A 192 -4.41 -18.52 8.78
CA SER A 192 -5.86 -18.34 8.68
C SER A 192 -6.37 -18.79 7.31
N PRO A 193 -7.49 -19.52 7.22
CA PRO A 193 -8.09 -19.91 5.96
C PRO A 193 -8.81 -18.76 5.23
N TYR A 194 -8.69 -17.55 5.74
CA TYR A 194 -9.32 -16.36 5.16
C TYR A 194 -8.26 -15.40 4.63
N TRP A 195 -8.42 -14.95 3.37
CA TRP A 195 -7.47 -14.02 2.76
C TRP A 195 -7.65 -12.56 3.25
N LEU A 196 -8.85 -12.20 3.74
CA LEU A 196 -9.09 -10.92 4.41
C LEU A 196 -8.89 -11.11 5.91
N GLN A 197 -8.02 -10.32 6.51
CA GLN A 197 -7.66 -10.38 7.92
C GLN A 197 -8.12 -9.10 8.64
N GLY A 198 -8.19 -9.13 9.97
CA GLY A 198 -8.52 -7.95 10.75
C GLY A 198 -7.54 -6.80 10.51
N GLU A 199 -6.25 -7.10 10.40
CA GLU A 199 -5.17 -6.13 10.13
C GLU A 199 -5.27 -5.41 8.78
N ASP A 200 -6.12 -5.89 7.85
CA ASP A 200 -6.35 -5.23 6.57
C ASP A 200 -7.29 -4.02 6.68
N PHE A 201 -7.97 -3.89 7.81
CA PHE A 201 -8.79 -2.72 8.11
C PHE A 201 -7.95 -1.65 8.80
N ASP A 202 -7.88 -0.47 8.22
CA ASP A 202 -7.15 0.67 8.79
C ASP A 202 -7.81 1.18 10.08
N ASP A 203 -9.11 0.93 10.25
CA ASP A 203 -9.87 1.27 11.44
C ASP A 203 -9.78 0.15 12.49
N GLU A 204 -9.31 0.48 13.70
CA GLU A 204 -9.12 -0.50 14.79
C GLU A 204 -10.43 -1.13 15.25
N PHE A 205 -11.54 -0.43 15.21
CA PHE A 205 -12.84 -1.00 15.52
C PHE A 205 -13.21 -2.11 14.52
N LEU A 206 -13.05 -1.85 13.21
CA LEU A 206 -13.33 -2.83 12.16
C LEU A 206 -12.35 -4.00 12.18
N ASN A 207 -11.07 -3.74 12.50
CA ASN A 207 -10.06 -4.77 12.73
C ASN A 207 -10.52 -5.74 13.82
N VAL A 208 -10.88 -5.23 15.00
CA VAL A 208 -11.34 -6.06 16.13
C VAL A 208 -12.68 -6.73 15.81
N ALA A 209 -13.60 -6.02 15.15
CA ALA A 209 -14.89 -6.58 14.73
C ALA A 209 -14.71 -7.75 13.74
N TRP A 210 -13.82 -7.61 12.77
CA TRP A 210 -13.52 -8.69 11.82
C TRP A 210 -12.89 -9.91 12.50
N GLN A 211 -11.97 -9.69 13.43
CA GLN A 211 -11.39 -10.79 14.20
C GLN A 211 -12.44 -11.51 15.05
N ALA A 212 -13.31 -10.75 15.72
CA ALA A 212 -14.40 -11.32 16.51
C ALA A 212 -15.41 -12.09 15.67
N LEU A 213 -15.67 -11.62 14.46
CA LEU A 213 -16.67 -12.18 13.56
C LEU A 213 -16.15 -13.36 12.73
N VAL A 214 -14.93 -13.25 12.14
CA VAL A 214 -14.46 -14.13 11.06
C VAL A 214 -13.15 -14.86 11.39
N THR A 215 -12.10 -14.16 11.82
CA THR A 215 -10.74 -14.72 11.81
C THR A 215 -10.21 -15.16 13.18
N GLY A 216 -10.83 -14.74 14.25
CA GLY A 216 -10.40 -15.08 15.61
C GLY A 216 -10.71 -16.53 15.99
N PRO A 217 -10.08 -17.05 17.04
CA PRO A 217 -10.24 -18.46 17.47
C PRO A 217 -11.66 -18.80 17.89
N ASN A 218 -12.42 -17.81 18.37
CA ASN A 218 -13.82 -17.94 18.77
C ASN A 218 -14.76 -17.17 17.85
N ALA A 219 -14.40 -17.06 16.54
CA ALA A 219 -15.16 -16.27 15.60
C ALA A 219 -16.64 -16.69 15.54
N VAL A 220 -17.52 -15.68 15.51
CA VAL A 220 -18.98 -15.86 15.56
C VAL A 220 -19.49 -16.72 14.41
N ILE A 221 -18.88 -16.63 13.21
CA ILE A 221 -19.25 -17.45 12.06
C ILE A 221 -19.13 -18.97 12.30
N HIS A 222 -18.38 -19.39 13.31
CA HIS A 222 -18.25 -20.81 13.69
C HIS A 222 -19.22 -21.23 14.80
N SER A 223 -20.02 -20.29 15.33
CA SER A 223 -20.98 -20.56 16.37
C SER A 223 -22.20 -21.32 15.85
N ALA A 224 -22.90 -22.05 16.75
CA ALA A 224 -24.16 -22.67 16.43
C ALA A 224 -25.21 -21.66 15.95
N ALA A 225 -25.24 -20.45 16.52
CA ALA A 225 -26.17 -19.39 16.16
C ALA A 225 -26.00 -18.92 14.70
N ALA A 226 -24.76 -18.88 14.17
CA ALA A 226 -24.51 -18.51 12.78
C ALA A 226 -25.11 -19.50 11.77
N HIS A 227 -25.28 -20.76 12.19
CA HIS A 227 -25.79 -21.85 11.36
C HIS A 227 -27.20 -22.29 11.72
N ASP A 228 -27.85 -21.63 12.70
CA ASP A 228 -29.20 -21.95 13.12
C ASP A 228 -30.22 -21.58 12.02
N PRO A 229 -30.93 -22.55 11.44
CA PRO A 229 -31.92 -22.30 10.40
C PRO A 229 -33.18 -21.60 10.94
N TYR A 230 -33.42 -21.66 12.24
CA TYR A 230 -34.59 -21.04 12.88
C TYR A 230 -34.34 -19.58 13.26
N LEU A 231 -33.08 -19.15 13.35
CA LEU A 231 -32.69 -17.77 13.62
C LEU A 231 -32.68 -17.01 12.30
N VAL A 232 -33.67 -16.18 12.05
CA VAL A 232 -33.87 -15.47 10.77
C VAL A 232 -34.10 -13.99 10.97
N GLY A 233 -33.88 -13.19 9.92
CA GLY A 233 -34.14 -11.73 9.92
C GLY A 233 -33.41 -10.98 11.02
N ASP A 234 -34.09 -10.03 11.63
CA ASP A 234 -33.53 -9.11 12.63
C ASP A 234 -33.06 -9.84 13.89
N GLU A 235 -33.74 -10.93 14.29
CA GLU A 235 -33.35 -11.72 15.46
C GLU A 235 -31.95 -12.36 15.27
N ARG A 236 -31.66 -12.83 14.05
CA ARG A 236 -30.32 -13.32 13.70
C ARG A 236 -29.28 -12.20 13.79
N VAL A 237 -29.56 -11.05 13.19
CA VAL A 237 -28.65 -9.91 13.18
C VAL A 237 -28.36 -9.46 14.61
N ILE A 238 -29.38 -9.27 15.42
CA ILE A 238 -29.24 -8.88 16.84
C ILE A 238 -28.37 -9.90 17.61
N THR A 239 -28.65 -11.17 17.43
CA THR A 239 -27.91 -12.24 18.14
C THR A 239 -26.44 -12.28 17.73
N LEU A 240 -26.16 -12.28 16.43
CA LEU A 240 -24.79 -12.32 15.91
C LEU A 240 -24.01 -11.04 16.25
N THR A 241 -24.68 -9.90 16.21
CA THR A 241 -24.07 -8.61 16.66
C THR A 241 -23.65 -8.69 18.11
N ARG A 242 -24.54 -9.12 19.03
CA ARG A 242 -24.20 -9.24 20.45
C ARG A 242 -23.02 -10.19 20.68
N MET A 243 -23.04 -11.36 20.04
CA MET A 243 -21.91 -12.29 20.10
C MET A 243 -20.61 -11.68 19.56
N THR A 244 -20.70 -10.91 18.46
CA THR A 244 -19.55 -10.22 17.91
C THR A 244 -18.99 -9.20 18.88
N VAL A 245 -19.83 -8.39 19.50
CA VAL A 245 -19.43 -7.38 20.49
C VAL A 245 -18.85 -8.02 21.75
N ASP A 246 -19.42 -9.13 22.23
CA ASP A 246 -18.87 -9.88 23.36
C ASP A 246 -17.46 -10.41 23.05
N ASN A 247 -17.25 -10.93 21.83
CA ASN A 247 -15.93 -11.38 21.38
C ASN A 247 -14.96 -10.19 21.19
N MET A 248 -15.43 -9.04 20.67
CA MET A 248 -14.61 -7.83 20.58
C MET A 248 -14.10 -7.42 21.95
N GLN A 249 -14.97 -7.40 22.96
CA GLN A 249 -14.56 -7.09 24.33
C GLN A 249 -13.52 -8.08 24.87
N ALA A 250 -13.67 -9.37 24.57
CA ALA A 250 -12.69 -10.40 24.95
C ALA A 250 -11.33 -10.17 24.27
N ILE A 251 -11.31 -9.82 22.99
CA ILE A 251 -10.08 -9.50 22.23
C ILE A 251 -9.41 -8.25 22.82
N LEU A 252 -10.19 -7.19 23.08
CA LEU A 252 -9.67 -5.97 23.70
C LEU A 252 -9.12 -6.23 25.09
N ALA A 253 -9.78 -7.04 25.90
CA ALA A 253 -9.31 -7.42 27.24
C ALA A 253 -7.98 -8.20 27.18
N GLN A 254 -7.80 -9.05 26.17
CA GLN A 254 -6.54 -9.76 25.96
C GLN A 254 -5.40 -8.81 25.56
N ARG A 255 -5.70 -7.76 24.79
CA ARG A 255 -4.71 -6.78 24.30
C ARG A 255 -4.41 -5.67 25.33
N ALA A 256 -5.38 -5.29 26.15
CA ALA A 256 -5.30 -4.18 27.09
C ALA A 256 -4.02 -4.10 27.95
N PRO A 257 -3.39 -5.23 28.39
CA PRO A 257 -2.14 -5.17 29.17
C PRO A 257 -0.95 -4.58 28.39
N THR A 258 -0.96 -4.62 27.05
CA THR A 258 0.15 -4.18 26.20
C THR A 258 -0.23 -3.07 25.23
N ASP A 259 -1.54 -2.80 25.08
CA ASP A 259 -2.09 -1.83 24.14
C ASP A 259 -2.97 -0.80 24.89
N PRO A 260 -2.48 0.45 25.05
CA PRO A 260 -3.25 1.52 25.72
C PRO A 260 -4.57 1.85 25.02
N ALA A 261 -4.64 1.74 23.68
CA ALA A 261 -5.86 2.02 22.92
C ALA A 261 -6.93 0.96 23.21
N ALA A 262 -6.54 -0.32 23.25
CA ALA A 262 -7.42 -1.41 23.65
C ALA A 262 -7.92 -1.25 25.10
N ALA A 263 -7.05 -0.83 26.02
CA ALA A 263 -7.42 -0.55 27.40
C ALA A 263 -8.42 0.63 27.49
N GLN A 264 -8.22 1.68 26.70
CA GLN A 264 -9.14 2.81 26.63
C GLN A 264 -10.50 2.40 26.07
N ALA A 265 -10.53 1.65 24.97
CA ALA A 265 -11.77 1.16 24.37
C ALA A 265 -12.56 0.25 25.31
N LEU A 266 -11.86 -0.64 26.05
CA LEU A 266 -12.49 -1.52 27.03
C LEU A 266 -13.12 -0.77 28.20
N ASN A 267 -12.49 0.34 28.64
CA ASN A 267 -12.96 1.17 29.74
C ASN A 267 -14.04 2.20 29.30
N ASP A 268 -14.33 2.33 28.01
CA ASP A 268 -15.39 3.19 27.52
C ASP A 268 -16.77 2.54 27.79
N PRO A 269 -17.58 3.11 28.71
CA PRO A 269 -18.88 2.53 29.04
C PRO A 269 -19.87 2.53 27.88
N THR A 270 -19.59 3.34 26.85
CA THR A 270 -20.45 3.47 25.66
C THR A 270 -20.05 2.54 24.53
N PHE A 271 -18.87 1.89 24.64
CA PHE A 271 -18.31 1.04 23.57
C PHE A 271 -19.31 -0.03 23.10
N ARG A 272 -19.91 -0.77 24.03
CA ARG A 272 -20.84 -1.86 23.70
C ARG A 272 -22.04 -1.35 22.93
N GLY A 273 -22.71 -0.32 23.42
CA GLY A 273 -23.91 0.24 22.77
C GLY A 273 -23.59 0.79 21.37
N ARG A 274 -22.44 1.48 21.23
CA ARG A 274 -21.99 1.98 19.94
C ARG A 274 -21.70 0.86 18.95
N ALA A 275 -20.99 -0.18 19.40
CA ALA A 275 -20.64 -1.33 18.56
C ALA A 275 -21.91 -2.09 18.10
N GLU A 276 -22.85 -2.35 19.01
CA GLU A 276 -24.10 -2.98 18.67
C GLU A 276 -24.89 -2.16 17.66
N LEU A 277 -24.99 -0.86 17.86
CA LEU A 277 -25.71 0.04 16.97
C LEU A 277 -25.08 0.11 15.58
N LEU A 278 -23.77 0.18 15.49
CA LEU A 278 -23.02 0.23 14.23
C LEU A 278 -23.20 -1.04 13.41
N LEU A 279 -23.11 -2.22 14.06
CA LEU A 279 -23.21 -3.50 13.38
C LEU A 279 -24.65 -3.90 13.01
N GLN A 280 -25.67 -3.28 13.63
CA GLN A 280 -27.09 -3.52 13.33
C GLN A 280 -27.65 -2.56 12.29
N GLN A 281 -26.89 -1.56 11.82
CA GLN A 281 -27.41 -0.59 10.85
C GLN A 281 -27.84 -1.27 9.56
N ASP A 282 -29.07 -1.04 9.12
CA ASP A 282 -29.60 -1.53 7.84
C ASP A 282 -28.77 -1.05 6.64
N GLN A 283 -28.09 0.09 6.80
CA GLN A 283 -27.23 0.68 5.78
C GLN A 283 -26.08 -0.22 5.39
N ILE A 284 -25.52 -0.98 6.37
CA ILE A 284 -24.42 -1.92 6.12
C ILE A 284 -24.92 -3.29 5.61
N ALA A 285 -26.22 -3.53 5.69
CA ALA A 285 -26.84 -4.76 5.20
C ALA A 285 -26.91 -4.85 3.67
N SER A 286 -26.72 -3.73 2.96
CA SER A 286 -26.90 -3.69 1.51
C SER A 286 -26.06 -4.71 0.75
N LEU A 287 -24.82 -4.92 1.17
CA LEU A 287 -23.94 -5.93 0.57
C LEU A 287 -24.31 -7.38 0.92
N ALA A 288 -25.09 -7.61 1.99
CA ALA A 288 -25.50 -8.96 2.40
C ALA A 288 -26.37 -9.68 1.36
N GLN A 289 -27.01 -8.91 0.46
CA GLN A 289 -27.86 -9.43 -0.61
C GLN A 289 -27.07 -9.86 -1.85
N PHE A 290 -25.80 -9.47 -1.95
CA PHE A 290 -24.97 -9.82 -3.11
C PHE A 290 -24.43 -11.27 -3.00
N PRO A 291 -24.19 -11.93 -4.14
CA PRO A 291 -23.55 -13.22 -4.12
C PRO A 291 -22.12 -13.13 -3.55
N PRO A 292 -21.62 -14.17 -2.86
CA PRO A 292 -20.32 -14.15 -2.18
C PRO A 292 -19.14 -13.70 -3.05
N ASN A 293 -19.13 -14.09 -4.33
CA ASN A 293 -18.07 -13.69 -5.27
C ASN A 293 -18.04 -12.17 -5.53
N GLN A 294 -19.17 -11.48 -5.45
CA GLN A 294 -19.23 -10.02 -5.57
C GLN A 294 -18.76 -9.34 -4.29
N ILE A 295 -19.17 -9.87 -3.13
CA ILE A 295 -18.72 -9.36 -1.82
C ILE A 295 -17.19 -9.48 -1.71
N GLY A 296 -16.61 -10.63 -2.09
CA GLY A 296 -15.16 -10.82 -2.11
C GLY A 296 -14.45 -9.79 -3.01
N ARG A 297 -15.02 -9.46 -4.17
CA ARG A 297 -14.48 -8.45 -5.06
C ARG A 297 -14.54 -7.05 -4.43
N HIS A 298 -15.66 -6.67 -3.82
CA HIS A 298 -15.79 -5.39 -3.12
C HIS A 298 -14.80 -5.26 -1.96
N ALA A 299 -14.65 -6.32 -1.17
CA ALA A 299 -13.69 -6.32 -0.07
C ALA A 299 -12.26 -6.13 -0.57
N ARG A 300 -11.91 -6.74 -1.71
CA ARG A 300 -10.61 -6.52 -2.32
C ARG A 300 -10.42 -5.07 -2.74
N GLU A 301 -11.37 -4.49 -3.46
CA GLU A 301 -11.28 -3.13 -3.99
C GLU A 301 -11.33 -2.05 -2.89
N LEU A 302 -12.14 -2.24 -1.83
CA LEU A 302 -12.41 -1.22 -0.83
C LEU A 302 -11.56 -1.32 0.45
N VAL A 303 -11.09 -2.52 0.77
CA VAL A 303 -10.34 -2.78 2.01
C VAL A 303 -8.92 -3.23 1.69
N LEU A 304 -8.78 -4.35 0.97
CA LEU A 304 -7.48 -4.98 0.80
C LEU A 304 -6.53 -4.18 -0.11
N ASP A 305 -7.00 -3.69 -1.25
CA ASP A 305 -6.14 -2.97 -2.20
C ASP A 305 -5.61 -1.64 -1.63
N PRO A 306 -6.41 -0.78 -0.97
CA PRO A 306 -5.92 0.38 -0.25
C PRO A 306 -4.94 0.01 0.87
N HIS A 307 -5.29 -0.99 1.70
CA HIS A 307 -4.42 -1.46 2.77
C HIS A 307 -3.05 -1.92 2.23
N ILE A 308 -3.02 -2.76 1.18
CA ILE A 308 -1.77 -3.22 0.59
C ILE A 308 -0.93 -2.05 0.08
N ARG A 309 -1.53 -1.04 -0.55
CA ARG A 309 -0.79 0.14 -1.01
C ARG A 309 -0.16 0.89 0.16
N ASN A 310 -0.93 1.16 1.20
CA ASN A 310 -0.46 1.80 2.42
C ASN A 310 0.63 0.97 3.11
N TYR A 311 0.40 -0.33 3.24
CA TYR A 311 1.38 -1.25 3.83
C TYR A 311 2.69 -1.29 3.03
N VAL A 312 2.64 -1.39 1.70
CA VAL A 312 3.85 -1.38 0.86
C VAL A 312 4.58 -0.05 0.95
N ALA A 313 3.86 1.08 1.04
CA ALA A 313 4.47 2.40 1.26
C ALA A 313 5.17 2.47 2.62
N GLN A 314 4.51 2.05 3.71
CA GLN A 314 5.08 2.00 5.06
C GLN A 314 6.26 1.03 5.15
N LEU A 315 6.15 -0.14 4.51
CA LEU A 315 7.26 -1.10 4.42
C LEU A 315 8.47 -0.45 3.72
N GLY A 316 8.23 0.37 2.70
CA GLY A 316 9.25 1.15 2.03
C GLY A 316 9.93 2.15 2.99
N GLU A 317 9.18 2.90 3.75
CA GLU A 317 9.70 3.86 4.73
C GLU A 317 10.49 3.17 5.84
N GLN A 318 9.96 2.06 6.39
CA GLN A 318 10.65 1.25 7.39
C GLN A 318 11.95 0.68 6.84
N THR A 319 11.92 0.09 5.64
CA THR A 319 13.09 -0.46 4.98
C THR A 319 14.14 0.63 4.75
N ASN A 320 13.75 1.84 4.35
CA ASN A 320 14.65 2.97 4.17
C ASN A 320 15.31 3.38 5.50
N THR A 321 14.55 3.39 6.58
CA THR A 321 15.07 3.66 7.93
C THR A 321 16.07 2.58 8.35
N ASP A 322 15.72 1.31 8.16
CA ASP A 322 16.59 0.18 8.46
C ASP A 322 17.90 0.20 7.64
N ILE A 323 17.83 0.57 6.35
CA ILE A 323 18.99 0.75 5.47
C ILE A 323 19.91 1.86 6.00
N ARG A 324 19.34 2.98 6.43
CA ARG A 324 20.10 4.14 6.92
C ARG A 324 20.76 3.88 8.28
N THR A 325 20.07 3.15 9.14
CA THR A 325 20.55 2.83 10.50
C THR A 325 21.43 1.57 10.54
N ALA A 326 21.34 0.71 9.50
CA ALA A 326 22.24 -0.43 9.38
C ALA A 326 23.69 0.07 9.33
N GLY A 327 24.49 -0.37 10.31
CA GLY A 327 25.92 -0.05 10.37
C GLY A 327 26.67 -0.50 9.11
N PRO A 328 27.98 -0.28 9.04
CA PRO A 328 28.78 -0.60 7.85
C PRO A 328 28.81 -2.10 7.49
N VAL A 329 28.25 -2.96 8.33
CA VAL A 329 28.30 -4.43 8.15
C VAL A 329 26.95 -4.90 7.58
N GLY A 330 26.97 -5.54 6.42
CA GLY A 330 25.80 -5.92 5.61
C GLY A 330 24.76 -6.86 6.23
N GLN A 331 24.94 -7.35 7.46
CA GLN A 331 23.97 -8.24 8.11
C GLN A 331 22.63 -7.55 8.44
N GLY A 332 22.68 -6.31 8.91
CA GLY A 332 21.48 -5.53 9.19
C GLY A 332 20.65 -5.26 7.93
N LEU A 333 21.31 -4.92 6.84
CA LEU A 333 20.70 -4.70 5.53
C LEU A 333 20.04 -5.98 4.98
N LEU A 334 20.77 -7.10 5.04
CA LEU A 334 20.23 -8.41 4.64
C LEU A 334 18.98 -8.79 5.43
N ALA A 335 19.03 -8.60 6.76
CA ALA A 335 17.89 -8.90 7.62
C ALA A 335 16.68 -8.01 7.30
N ALA A 336 16.91 -6.72 7.02
CA ALA A 336 15.85 -5.79 6.63
C ALA A 336 15.18 -6.21 5.31
N LEU A 337 15.99 -6.46 4.27
CA LEU A 337 15.49 -6.90 2.97
C LEU A 337 14.78 -8.26 3.05
N ALA A 338 15.33 -9.20 3.83
CA ALA A 338 14.70 -10.52 4.02
C ALA A 338 13.33 -10.42 4.70
N ARG A 339 13.19 -9.55 5.72
CA ARG A 339 11.88 -9.27 6.35
C ARG A 339 10.88 -8.72 5.33
N SER A 340 11.30 -7.75 4.51
CA SER A 340 10.45 -7.13 3.50
C SER A 340 10.02 -8.15 2.43
N VAL A 341 10.93 -8.98 1.95
CA VAL A 341 10.62 -10.07 1.00
C VAL A 341 9.62 -11.05 1.60
N ALA A 342 9.85 -11.51 2.84
CA ALA A 342 8.96 -12.45 3.52
C ALA A 342 7.55 -11.87 3.75
N ALA A 343 7.47 -10.59 4.09
CA ALA A 343 6.18 -9.90 4.25
C ALA A 343 5.42 -9.82 2.92
N LEU A 344 6.08 -9.43 1.83
CA LEU A 344 5.49 -9.36 0.50
C LEU A 344 5.09 -10.73 -0.04
N GLN A 345 5.87 -11.79 0.25
CA GLN A 345 5.52 -13.16 -0.14
C GLN A 345 4.23 -13.62 0.54
N ARG A 346 4.08 -13.38 1.85
CA ARG A 346 2.84 -13.69 2.57
C ARG A 346 1.63 -12.96 2.00
N LEU A 347 1.79 -11.66 1.67
CA LEU A 347 0.73 -10.89 1.02
C LEU A 347 0.37 -11.46 -0.36
N ARG A 348 1.36 -11.80 -1.17
CA ARG A 348 1.13 -12.40 -2.51
C ARG A 348 0.41 -13.74 -2.42
N GLU A 349 0.81 -14.58 -1.49
CA GLU A 349 0.15 -15.87 -1.26
C GLU A 349 -1.32 -15.66 -0.86
N ARG A 350 -1.58 -14.78 0.11
CA ARG A 350 -2.91 -14.49 0.62
C ARG A 350 -3.82 -13.87 -0.45
N THR A 351 -3.30 -13.01 -1.30
CA THR A 351 -4.05 -12.35 -2.37
C THR A 351 -4.15 -13.18 -3.65
N ASN A 352 -3.48 -14.33 -3.68
CA ASN A 352 -3.33 -15.16 -4.89
C ASN A 352 -2.74 -14.37 -6.08
N ALA A 353 -1.87 -13.40 -5.78
CA ALA A 353 -1.22 -12.53 -6.76
C ALA A 353 -0.09 -13.29 -7.48
N ALA A 354 -0.47 -14.18 -8.41
CA ALA A 354 0.47 -15.07 -9.11
C ALA A 354 1.21 -14.37 -10.27
N ALA A 355 0.68 -13.25 -10.78
CA ALA A 355 1.20 -12.64 -11.99
C ALA A 355 2.53 -11.89 -11.74
N ALA A 356 3.56 -12.21 -12.51
CA ALA A 356 4.73 -11.36 -12.62
C ALA A 356 4.35 -10.02 -13.30
N PRO A 357 4.90 -8.88 -12.84
CA PRO A 357 4.62 -7.60 -13.48
C PRO A 357 5.10 -7.61 -14.93
N THR A 358 4.32 -7.01 -15.83
CA THR A 358 4.72 -6.86 -17.23
C THR A 358 5.87 -5.84 -17.35
N SER A 359 6.69 -5.97 -18.40
CA SER A 359 7.77 -5.01 -18.66
C SER A 359 7.27 -3.56 -18.76
N ALA A 360 6.07 -3.34 -19.33
CA ALA A 360 5.43 -2.03 -19.40
C ALA A 360 5.06 -1.47 -18.01
N GLN A 361 4.61 -2.31 -17.08
CA GLN A 361 4.30 -1.91 -15.71
C GLN A 361 5.58 -1.54 -14.95
N THR A 362 6.63 -2.34 -15.09
CA THR A 362 7.94 -2.06 -14.48
C THR A 362 8.55 -0.77 -15.04
N GLN A 363 8.39 -0.50 -16.34
CA GLN A 363 8.92 0.71 -16.97
C GLN A 363 8.23 1.99 -16.46
N ARG A 364 6.95 1.95 -16.11
CA ARG A 364 6.21 3.12 -15.55
C ARG A 364 6.76 3.60 -14.21
N VAL A 365 7.32 2.70 -13.42
CA VAL A 365 7.89 3.03 -12.10
C VAL A 365 9.40 3.15 -12.09
N ARG A 366 10.04 3.05 -13.25
CA ARG A 366 11.48 3.22 -13.36
C ARG A 366 11.92 4.58 -12.82
N VAL A 367 12.90 4.56 -11.95
CA VAL A 367 13.50 5.75 -11.36
C VAL A 367 14.91 5.88 -11.93
N THR A 368 15.20 7.02 -12.52
CA THR A 368 16.57 7.39 -12.88
C THR A 368 17.19 8.02 -11.65
N GLN A 369 18.13 7.32 -11.01
CA GLN A 369 18.86 7.91 -9.89
C GLN A 369 20.01 8.78 -10.42
N PRO A 370 20.33 9.90 -9.75
CA PRO A 370 21.57 10.59 -9.98
C PRO A 370 22.73 9.69 -9.50
N GLU A 371 23.50 9.16 -10.43
CA GLU A 371 24.68 8.33 -10.15
C GLU A 371 25.75 9.06 -9.31
N ALA A 372 25.73 10.38 -9.33
CA ALA A 372 26.73 11.23 -8.72
C ALA A 372 26.85 11.13 -7.18
N ALA A 373 25.77 10.73 -6.48
CA ALA A 373 25.77 10.74 -5.01
C ALA A 373 26.67 9.66 -4.37
N TYR A 374 26.95 8.58 -5.10
CA TYR A 374 27.70 7.42 -4.59
C TYR A 374 28.99 7.15 -5.35
N ALA A 375 29.24 7.87 -6.44
CA ALA A 375 30.42 7.72 -7.25
C ALA A 375 31.68 8.11 -6.47
N SER A 376 32.66 7.23 -6.44
CA SER A 376 33.98 7.50 -5.90
C SER A 376 35.07 7.02 -6.89
N PRO A 377 35.23 7.72 -8.03
CA PRO A 377 36.18 7.32 -9.08
C PRO A 377 37.59 7.09 -8.55
N ALA A 378 38.02 7.88 -7.57
CA ALA A 378 39.33 7.72 -6.95
C ALA A 378 39.47 6.40 -6.18
N ARG A 379 38.43 5.97 -5.47
CA ARG A 379 38.39 4.68 -4.76
C ARG A 379 38.35 3.51 -5.75
N GLU A 380 37.51 3.61 -6.77
CA GLU A 380 37.42 2.60 -7.83
C GLU A 380 38.75 2.45 -8.52
N ARG A 381 39.41 3.57 -8.85
CA ARG A 381 40.75 3.58 -9.42
C ARG A 381 41.79 2.88 -8.51
N ALA A 382 41.78 3.19 -7.21
CA ALA A 382 42.72 2.58 -6.26
C ALA A 382 42.51 1.07 -6.14
N ILE A 383 41.28 0.58 -6.25
CA ILE A 383 40.96 -0.86 -6.28
C ILE A 383 41.56 -1.52 -7.54
N ILE A 384 41.39 -0.92 -8.72
CA ILE A 384 41.93 -1.40 -9.97
C ILE A 384 43.49 -1.41 -9.91
N ASP A 385 44.08 -0.28 -9.52
CA ASP A 385 45.56 -0.16 -9.38
C ASP A 385 46.11 -1.18 -8.38
N GLY A 386 45.39 -1.42 -7.28
CA GLY A 386 45.73 -2.43 -6.29
C GLY A 386 45.78 -3.83 -6.89
N ALA A 387 44.81 -4.23 -7.68
CA ALA A 387 44.75 -5.50 -8.36
C ALA A 387 45.85 -5.63 -9.43
N LEU A 388 46.07 -4.58 -10.22
CA LEU A 388 47.13 -4.56 -11.24
C LEU A 388 48.53 -4.70 -10.66
N GLN A 389 48.81 -4.06 -9.51
CA GLN A 389 50.09 -4.13 -8.83
C GLN A 389 50.27 -5.43 -8.01
N ASN A 390 49.20 -5.97 -7.47
CA ASN A 390 49.20 -7.23 -6.72
C ASN A 390 48.03 -8.12 -7.18
N PRO A 391 48.22 -8.92 -8.23
CA PRO A 391 47.22 -9.84 -8.77
C PRO A 391 46.65 -10.81 -7.73
N GLY A 392 47.38 -11.10 -6.66
CA GLY A 392 46.89 -11.93 -5.56
C GLY A 392 45.66 -11.38 -4.86
N PHE A 393 45.40 -10.06 -4.95
CA PHE A 393 44.19 -9.45 -4.38
C PHE A 393 42.92 -9.99 -5.01
N MET A 394 42.92 -10.34 -6.31
CA MET A 394 41.75 -10.93 -6.98
C MET A 394 41.26 -12.23 -6.34
N HIS A 395 42.13 -12.90 -5.56
CA HIS A 395 41.80 -14.15 -4.85
C HIS A 395 41.33 -13.92 -3.41
N THR A 396 41.37 -12.69 -2.93
CA THR A 396 40.86 -12.35 -1.59
C THR A 396 39.32 -12.28 -1.57
N ASP A 397 38.71 -12.52 -0.42
CA ASP A 397 37.25 -12.49 -0.29
C ASP A 397 36.67 -11.12 -0.63
N GLN A 398 37.38 -10.03 -0.32
CA GLN A 398 36.99 -8.66 -0.61
C GLN A 398 36.85 -8.41 -2.13
N TYR A 399 37.85 -8.88 -2.92
CA TYR A 399 37.81 -8.72 -4.37
C TYR A 399 36.85 -9.70 -5.06
N ARG A 400 36.72 -10.91 -4.51
CA ARG A 400 35.72 -11.90 -5.01
C ARG A 400 34.28 -11.43 -4.84
N ALA A 401 34.03 -10.59 -3.84
CA ALA A 401 32.70 -9.99 -3.61
C ALA A 401 32.38 -8.89 -4.62
N LEU A 402 33.41 -8.26 -5.24
CA LEU A 402 33.23 -7.21 -6.24
C LEU A 402 32.70 -7.77 -7.57
N ARG A 403 31.92 -6.97 -8.26
CA ARG A 403 31.48 -7.18 -9.64
C ARG A 403 31.67 -5.92 -10.45
N GLY A 404 31.62 -6.02 -11.79
CA GLY A 404 31.69 -4.86 -12.67
C GLY A 404 30.63 -3.82 -12.33
N GLU A 405 29.40 -4.23 -12.06
CA GLU A 405 28.29 -3.36 -11.69
C GLU A 405 28.49 -2.53 -10.39
N ASP A 406 29.52 -2.84 -9.60
CA ASP A 406 29.85 -2.08 -8.41
C ASP A 406 30.61 -0.78 -8.75
N PHE A 407 31.21 -0.73 -9.94
CA PHE A 407 31.93 0.44 -10.45
C PHE A 407 30.98 1.41 -11.15
N THR A 408 31.16 2.70 -10.91
CA THR A 408 30.37 3.76 -11.54
C THR A 408 31.00 4.33 -12.80
N VAL A 409 32.32 4.14 -12.94
CA VAL A 409 33.08 4.56 -14.13
C VAL A 409 33.11 3.39 -15.11
N PRO A 410 32.58 3.52 -16.33
CA PRO A 410 32.50 2.44 -17.32
C PRO A 410 33.83 1.77 -17.62
N GLU A 411 34.93 2.57 -17.70
CA GLU A 411 36.27 2.07 -17.93
C GLU A 411 36.80 1.22 -16.76
N HIS A 412 36.48 1.61 -15.52
CA HIS A 412 36.83 0.83 -14.34
C HIS A 412 36.06 -0.49 -14.32
N GLN A 413 34.76 -0.46 -14.64
CA GLN A 413 33.95 -1.66 -14.78
C GLN A 413 34.53 -2.62 -15.80
N ALA A 414 34.78 -2.13 -17.02
CA ALA A 414 35.28 -2.94 -18.11
C ALA A 414 36.63 -3.57 -17.81
N LEU A 415 37.57 -2.81 -17.24
CA LEU A 415 38.88 -3.32 -16.83
C LEU A 415 38.78 -4.37 -15.72
N PHE A 416 37.91 -4.13 -14.71
CA PHE A 416 37.74 -5.09 -13.63
C PHE A 416 37.13 -6.41 -14.13
N GLU A 417 36.13 -6.35 -15.00
CA GLU A 417 35.53 -7.53 -15.62
C GLU A 417 36.55 -8.31 -16.50
N ALA A 418 37.39 -7.60 -17.21
CA ALA A 418 38.47 -8.22 -17.98
C ALA A 418 39.48 -8.91 -17.08
N MET A 419 39.89 -8.28 -15.96
CA MET A 419 40.76 -8.89 -14.97
C MET A 419 40.18 -10.15 -14.33
N GLN A 420 38.87 -10.20 -14.10
CA GLN A 420 38.19 -11.38 -13.56
C GLN A 420 38.21 -12.59 -14.50
N ARG A 421 38.22 -12.35 -15.82
CA ARG A 421 38.16 -13.42 -16.84
C ARG A 421 39.52 -14.03 -17.16
N HIS A 422 40.60 -13.25 -17.00
CA HIS A 422 41.90 -13.68 -17.40
C HIS A 422 42.82 -14.01 -16.21
N PRO A 423 43.57 -15.12 -16.28
CA PRO A 423 44.58 -15.42 -15.28
C PRO A 423 45.72 -14.41 -15.38
N THR A 424 46.32 -14.11 -14.25
CA THR A 424 47.52 -13.28 -14.14
C THR A 424 48.77 -13.96 -14.74
N PRO A 425 49.79 -13.21 -15.22
CA PRO A 425 49.90 -11.74 -15.23
C PRO A 425 49.16 -11.07 -16.38
N TRP A 426 48.70 -9.83 -16.16
CA TRP A 426 48.04 -9.05 -17.19
C TRP A 426 49.04 -8.23 -18.01
N HIS A 427 48.97 -8.36 -19.33
CA HIS A 427 49.60 -7.40 -20.23
C HIS A 427 48.65 -6.22 -20.45
N PRO A 428 49.03 -4.95 -20.19
CA PRO A 428 48.13 -3.81 -20.23
C PRO A 428 47.32 -3.68 -21.52
N LEU A 429 47.97 -3.82 -22.69
CA LEU A 429 47.27 -3.73 -23.97
C LEU A 429 46.27 -4.85 -24.21
N LEU A 430 46.60 -6.08 -23.80
CA LEU A 430 45.69 -7.21 -23.91
C LEU A 430 44.48 -7.04 -22.95
N LEU A 431 44.73 -6.53 -21.76
CA LEU A 431 43.63 -6.23 -20.80
C LEU A 431 42.66 -5.17 -21.36
N VAL A 432 43.19 -4.09 -21.94
CA VAL A 432 42.38 -3.03 -22.57
C VAL A 432 41.61 -3.59 -23.77
N GLN A 433 42.27 -4.39 -24.61
CA GLN A 433 41.60 -5.02 -25.76
C GLN A 433 40.46 -5.94 -25.33
N GLU A 434 40.71 -6.76 -24.31
CA GLU A 434 39.69 -7.64 -23.75
C GLU A 434 38.51 -6.86 -23.15
N ALA A 435 38.80 -5.78 -22.41
CA ALA A 435 37.80 -4.93 -21.86
C ALA A 435 36.90 -4.29 -22.95
N HIS A 436 37.51 -3.85 -24.07
CA HIS A 436 36.73 -3.35 -25.21
C HIS A 436 35.87 -4.43 -25.88
N LEU A 437 36.38 -5.66 -26.02
CA LEU A 437 35.66 -6.73 -26.69
C LEU A 437 34.49 -7.28 -25.87
N THR A 438 34.58 -7.20 -24.55
CA THR A 438 33.68 -7.92 -23.64
C THR A 438 32.72 -7.02 -22.87
N SER A 439 32.95 -5.70 -22.87
CA SER A 439 32.07 -4.76 -22.20
C SER A 439 30.74 -4.62 -22.92
N SER A 440 29.65 -4.68 -22.17
CA SER A 440 28.29 -4.36 -22.65
C SER A 440 28.13 -2.89 -23.04
N THR A 441 29.05 -2.02 -22.59
CA THR A 441 29.10 -0.57 -22.83
C THR A 441 30.16 -0.16 -23.84
N SER A 442 30.63 -1.10 -24.67
CA SER A 442 31.82 -0.95 -25.54
C SER A 442 31.83 0.27 -26.47
N GLN A 443 30.68 0.88 -26.77
CA GLN A 443 30.59 2.02 -27.68
C GLN A 443 31.05 3.34 -27.07
N ASP A 444 31.08 3.46 -25.73
CA ASP A 444 31.35 4.71 -25.02
C ASP A 444 32.63 4.70 -24.18
N LEU A 445 33.47 3.64 -24.30
CA LEU A 445 34.69 3.51 -23.50
C LEU A 445 35.82 4.39 -24.02
N ASN A 446 36.44 5.13 -23.12
CA ASN A 446 37.64 5.92 -23.41
C ASN A 446 38.91 5.01 -23.37
N GLY A 447 39.37 4.58 -24.53
CA GLY A 447 40.51 3.71 -24.68
C GLY A 447 41.81 4.29 -24.11
N ASP A 448 42.07 5.59 -24.25
CA ASP A 448 43.27 6.26 -23.73
C ASP A 448 43.26 6.23 -22.20
N LEU A 449 42.14 6.48 -21.57
CA LEU A 449 41.98 6.38 -20.13
C LEU A 449 42.25 4.95 -19.65
N MET A 450 41.71 3.95 -20.35
CA MET A 450 41.94 2.54 -20.01
C MET A 450 43.40 2.12 -20.14
N VAL A 451 44.09 2.57 -21.19
CA VAL A 451 45.54 2.35 -21.34
C VAL A 451 46.33 3.00 -20.22
N GLN A 452 45.98 4.23 -19.85
CA GLN A 452 46.58 4.94 -18.73
C GLN A 452 46.39 4.18 -17.42
N ILE A 453 45.19 3.64 -17.17
CA ILE A 453 44.91 2.83 -15.99
C ILE A 453 45.69 1.53 -16.03
N ALA A 454 45.61 0.78 -17.11
CA ALA A 454 46.26 -0.51 -17.25
C ALA A 454 47.78 -0.44 -17.20
N SER A 455 48.36 0.72 -17.52
CA SER A 455 49.83 0.92 -17.44
C SER A 455 50.41 0.78 -16.01
N ALA A 456 49.56 0.88 -14.99
CA ALA A 456 49.96 0.57 -13.60
C ALA A 456 50.38 -0.90 -13.39
N ALA A 457 50.09 -1.80 -14.32
CA ALA A 457 50.55 -3.19 -14.31
C ALA A 457 52.04 -3.35 -14.74
N TYR A 458 52.62 -2.31 -15.36
CA TYR A 458 54.03 -2.40 -15.75
C TYR A 458 54.99 -2.39 -14.53
N PRO A 459 56.01 -3.25 -14.53
CA PRO A 459 56.98 -3.32 -13.42
C PRO A 459 57.69 -1.99 -13.14
N ASP A 460 57.89 -1.18 -14.18
CA ASP A 460 58.60 0.10 -14.13
C ASP A 460 57.71 1.31 -13.93
N ALA A 461 56.40 1.11 -13.81
CA ALA A 461 55.48 2.22 -13.54
C ALA A 461 55.76 2.83 -12.15
N PRO A 462 55.71 4.17 -11.99
CA PRO A 462 55.85 4.79 -10.69
C PRO A 462 54.76 4.24 -9.75
N ARG A 463 55.17 3.33 -8.87
CA ARG A 463 54.21 2.68 -7.94
C ARG A 463 53.91 3.63 -6.81
N THR A 464 52.70 4.08 -6.72
CA THR A 464 52.19 4.59 -5.46
C THR A 464 52.25 3.43 -4.45
N ALA A 465 52.95 3.64 -3.34
CA ALA A 465 53.09 2.58 -2.31
C ALA A 465 51.69 2.17 -1.85
N ILE A 466 51.27 0.94 -2.23
CA ILE A 466 49.99 0.40 -1.80
C ILE A 466 50.12 0.05 -0.33
N GLN A 467 49.31 0.67 0.49
CA GLN A 467 49.19 0.32 1.90
C GLN A 467 48.41 -1.00 2.01
N THR A 468 49.06 -2.03 2.58
CA THR A 468 48.45 -3.37 2.78
C THR A 468 48.29 -3.69 4.26
N ASP A 469 48.17 -2.65 5.07
CA ASP A 469 48.17 -2.70 6.53
C ASP A 469 46.75 -2.74 7.15
N GLY A 470 45.72 -2.89 6.31
CA GLY A 470 44.30 -2.81 6.75
C GLY A 470 43.83 -1.40 7.03
N SER A 471 44.62 -0.37 6.67
CA SER A 471 44.19 1.04 6.78
C SER A 471 43.05 1.35 5.80
N PRO A 472 42.34 2.48 5.94
CA PRO A 472 41.33 2.92 4.98
C PRO A 472 41.86 3.08 3.55
N GLN A 473 43.19 3.13 3.34
CA GLN A 473 43.83 3.25 2.05
C GLN A 473 44.26 1.87 1.45
N ASP A 474 44.09 0.79 2.20
CA ASP A 474 44.27 -0.56 1.68
C ASP A 474 43.22 -0.86 0.61
N PRO A 475 43.61 -1.24 -0.62
CA PRO A 475 42.67 -1.54 -1.70
C PRO A 475 41.64 -2.62 -1.34
N ARG A 476 41.97 -3.56 -0.44
CA ARG A 476 41.05 -4.60 0.05
C ARG A 476 39.96 -3.99 0.94
N VAL A 477 40.32 -3.02 1.81
CA VAL A 477 39.37 -2.28 2.62
C VAL A 477 38.50 -1.40 1.74
N MET A 478 39.11 -0.76 0.71
CA MET A 478 38.34 0.02 -0.27
C MET A 478 37.38 -0.86 -1.08
N ALA A 479 37.77 -2.06 -1.47
CA ALA A 479 36.93 -3.03 -2.14
C ALA A 479 35.70 -3.39 -1.28
N GLN A 480 35.93 -3.70 -0.01
CA GLN A 480 34.85 -3.97 0.93
C GLN A 480 33.91 -2.77 1.12
N GLN A 481 34.45 -1.56 1.19
CA GLN A 481 33.66 -0.33 1.27
C GLN A 481 32.84 -0.09 -0.01
N LEU A 482 33.41 -0.35 -1.19
CA LEU A 482 32.72 -0.21 -2.46
C LEU A 482 31.52 -1.16 -2.54
N VAL A 483 31.70 -2.44 -2.21
CA VAL A 483 30.59 -3.41 -2.12
C VAL A 483 29.51 -2.92 -1.17
N THR A 484 29.88 -2.43 0.02
CA THR A 484 28.90 -1.91 1.00
C THR A 484 28.10 -0.73 0.45
N VAL A 485 28.76 0.22 -0.22
CA VAL A 485 28.13 1.38 -0.84
C VAL A 485 27.18 0.96 -1.96
N THR A 486 27.60 0.03 -2.81
CA THR A 486 26.78 -0.47 -3.91
C THR A 486 25.55 -1.23 -3.41
N LEU A 487 25.71 -2.06 -2.38
CA LEU A 487 24.57 -2.76 -1.77
C LEU A 487 23.55 -1.79 -1.18
N ARG A 488 24.04 -0.75 -0.47
CA ARG A 488 23.17 0.29 0.05
C ARG A 488 22.44 1.02 -1.07
N ARG A 489 23.16 1.43 -2.13
CA ARG A 489 22.59 2.06 -3.32
C ARG A 489 21.52 1.19 -3.97
N SER A 490 21.80 -0.10 -4.17
CA SER A 490 20.84 -1.06 -4.74
C SER A 490 19.57 -1.18 -3.87
N ALA A 491 19.73 -1.23 -2.55
CA ALA A 491 18.61 -1.31 -1.62
C ALA A 491 17.78 0.00 -1.60
N GLU A 492 18.42 1.17 -1.59
CA GLU A 492 17.76 2.47 -1.67
C GLU A 492 17.03 2.66 -3.00
N GLN A 493 17.62 2.20 -4.11
CA GLN A 493 16.99 2.21 -5.42
C GLN A 493 15.75 1.30 -5.46
N ALA A 494 15.87 0.07 -4.98
CA ALA A 494 14.74 -0.85 -4.87
C ALA A 494 13.62 -0.21 -4.06
N ASN A 495 13.95 0.39 -2.92
CA ASN A 495 12.99 1.07 -2.06
C ASN A 495 12.32 2.26 -2.73
N THR A 496 13.07 3.08 -3.46
CA THR A 496 12.53 4.22 -4.21
C THR A 496 11.53 3.77 -5.28
N VAL A 497 11.84 2.68 -6.01
CA VAL A 497 10.93 2.08 -7.00
C VAL A 497 9.67 1.57 -6.33
N VAL A 498 9.80 0.88 -5.20
CA VAL A 498 8.65 0.31 -4.45
C VAL A 498 7.74 1.43 -3.93
N THR A 499 8.31 2.46 -3.32
CA THR A 499 7.54 3.62 -2.83
C THR A 499 6.82 4.34 -3.98
N LYS A 500 7.50 4.58 -5.10
CA LYS A 500 6.88 5.16 -6.29
C LYS A 500 5.75 4.28 -6.83
N ALA A 501 5.93 2.95 -6.86
CA ALA A 501 4.91 2.01 -7.30
C ALA A 501 3.67 2.07 -6.40
N ALA A 502 3.85 2.13 -5.07
CA ALA A 502 2.75 2.24 -4.11
C ALA A 502 1.90 3.50 -4.32
N HIS A 503 2.54 4.63 -4.71
CA HIS A 503 1.88 5.90 -4.99
C HIS A 503 1.43 6.05 -6.46
N THR A 504 1.48 4.98 -7.27
CA THR A 504 1.03 5.01 -8.67
C THR A 504 -0.38 4.41 -8.77
N PRO A 505 -1.44 5.22 -8.89
CA PRO A 505 -2.83 4.73 -8.81
C PRO A 505 -3.21 3.75 -9.94
N GLN A 506 -2.56 3.88 -11.12
CA GLN A 506 -2.86 3.07 -12.30
C GLN A 506 -2.26 1.65 -12.24
N LEU A 507 -1.44 1.35 -11.24
CA LEU A 507 -0.95 -0.01 -11.04
C LEU A 507 -2.01 -0.82 -10.28
N SER A 508 -2.29 -2.04 -10.76
CA SER A 508 -3.05 -3.00 -9.97
C SER A 508 -2.22 -3.43 -8.74
N THR A 509 -2.89 -3.82 -7.67
CA THR A 509 -2.24 -4.31 -6.46
C THR A 509 -1.37 -5.53 -6.72
N ASP A 510 -1.79 -6.43 -7.61
CA ASP A 510 -0.99 -7.60 -8.03
C ASP A 510 0.32 -7.17 -8.71
N ALA A 511 0.26 -6.15 -9.59
CA ALA A 511 1.46 -5.59 -10.23
C ALA A 511 2.37 -4.89 -9.20
N LEU A 512 1.80 -4.15 -8.25
CA LEU A 512 2.55 -3.51 -7.17
C LEU A 512 3.31 -4.55 -6.33
N LEU A 513 2.62 -5.59 -5.86
CA LEU A 513 3.24 -6.67 -5.08
C LEU A 513 4.31 -7.41 -5.89
N GLY A 514 4.07 -7.62 -7.19
CA GLY A 514 5.05 -8.22 -8.10
C GLY A 514 6.32 -7.37 -8.23
N ILE A 515 6.18 -6.06 -8.45
CA ILE A 515 7.29 -5.12 -8.55
C ILE A 515 8.06 -5.06 -7.22
N ALA A 516 7.37 -4.90 -6.10
CA ALA A 516 7.99 -4.80 -4.78
C ALA A 516 8.78 -6.08 -4.43
N ALA A 517 8.19 -7.25 -4.64
CA ALA A 517 8.85 -8.52 -4.41
C ALA A 517 10.08 -8.72 -5.30
N GLN A 518 9.99 -8.35 -6.58
CA GLN A 518 11.11 -8.42 -7.52
C GLN A 518 12.26 -7.50 -7.08
N GLN A 519 11.97 -6.24 -6.77
CA GLN A 519 12.98 -5.25 -6.41
C GLN A 519 13.71 -5.63 -5.13
N TYR A 520 12.98 -5.96 -4.07
CA TYR A 520 13.62 -6.38 -2.82
C TYR A 520 14.35 -7.72 -2.93
N SER A 521 13.85 -8.67 -3.74
CA SER A 521 14.56 -9.93 -3.99
C SER A 521 15.88 -9.71 -4.73
N GLN A 522 15.90 -8.83 -5.73
CA GLN A 522 17.12 -8.45 -6.44
C GLN A 522 18.13 -7.78 -5.51
N ALA A 523 17.67 -6.82 -4.69
CA ALA A 523 18.53 -6.18 -3.69
C ALA A 523 19.06 -7.17 -2.65
N ALA A 524 18.23 -8.11 -2.18
CA ALA A 524 18.64 -9.16 -1.24
C ALA A 524 19.66 -10.13 -1.87
N GLN A 525 19.47 -10.54 -3.12
CA GLN A 525 20.43 -11.37 -3.85
C GLN A 525 21.77 -10.66 -4.02
N SER A 526 21.74 -9.35 -4.31
CA SER A 526 22.97 -8.55 -4.35
C SER A 526 23.66 -8.50 -2.98
N ALA A 527 22.88 -8.40 -1.90
CA ALA A 527 23.43 -8.37 -0.55
C ALA A 527 23.99 -9.72 -0.06
N LEU A 528 23.51 -10.86 -0.56
CA LEU A 528 24.07 -12.19 -0.26
C LEU A 528 25.52 -12.36 -0.72
N ARG A 529 25.97 -11.56 -1.70
CA ARG A 529 27.38 -11.55 -2.14
C ARG A 529 28.36 -11.16 -1.02
N TYR A 530 27.89 -10.34 -0.08
CA TYR A 530 28.71 -9.81 1.00
C TYR A 530 28.91 -10.77 2.18
N ASN A 531 28.02 -11.76 2.35
CA ASN A 531 28.07 -12.69 3.47
C ASN A 531 28.03 -14.14 2.97
N PRO A 532 29.09 -14.60 2.26
CA PRO A 532 29.15 -16.00 1.87
C PRO A 532 29.15 -16.83 3.14
N THR A 533 28.16 -17.69 3.31
CA THR A 533 28.11 -18.68 4.39
C THR A 533 29.46 -19.47 4.35
N PRO A 534 30.19 -19.58 5.46
CA PRO A 534 31.45 -20.31 5.45
C PRO A 534 31.23 -21.71 4.86
N GLY A 535 31.85 -22.01 3.72
CA GLY A 535 31.76 -23.29 3.04
C GLY A 535 30.93 -23.36 1.75
N GLN A 536 30.16 -22.31 1.41
CA GLN A 536 29.53 -22.22 0.08
C GLN A 536 30.32 -21.20 -0.77
N GLY A 537 31.15 -21.70 -1.66
CA GLY A 537 31.75 -20.86 -2.72
C GLY A 537 30.65 -20.18 -3.57
N PRO A 538 30.99 -19.10 -4.30
CA PRO A 538 30.00 -18.33 -5.07
C PRO A 538 29.24 -19.29 -5.99
N ARG A 539 27.94 -19.44 -5.73
CA ARG A 539 27.02 -20.13 -6.65
C ARG A 539 27.01 -19.33 -7.94
N GLN A 540 27.60 -19.91 -8.99
CA GLN A 540 27.35 -19.41 -10.33
C GLN A 540 25.83 -19.28 -10.54
N PRO A 541 25.35 -18.18 -11.14
CA PRO A 541 23.94 -18.08 -11.50
C PRO A 541 23.61 -19.29 -12.38
N GLN A 542 22.70 -20.13 -11.90
CA GLN A 542 22.17 -21.22 -12.70
C GLN A 542 21.52 -20.56 -13.94
N GLN A 543 22.13 -20.76 -15.10
CA GLN A 543 21.49 -20.46 -16.36
C GLN A 543 20.14 -21.20 -16.37
N PRO A 544 19.05 -20.54 -16.82
CA PRO A 544 17.76 -21.20 -16.94
C PRO A 544 17.98 -22.43 -17.82
N GLN A 545 17.78 -23.62 -17.25
CA GLN A 545 17.78 -24.87 -18.00
C GLN A 545 16.62 -24.76 -19.00
N THR A 546 16.96 -24.53 -20.25
CA THR A 546 16.06 -24.77 -21.36
C THR A 546 15.71 -26.25 -21.33
N THR A 547 14.55 -26.60 -20.83
CA THR A 547 13.96 -27.93 -20.96
C THR A 547 13.79 -28.22 -22.44
N GLN A 548 14.77 -28.91 -23.02
CA GLN A 548 14.60 -29.56 -24.32
C GLN A 548 13.55 -30.67 -24.12
N SER A 549 12.33 -30.37 -24.54
CA SER A 549 11.29 -31.35 -24.76
C SER A 549 11.73 -32.28 -25.89
N THR A 550 12.30 -33.42 -25.53
CA THR A 550 12.47 -34.54 -26.48
C THR A 550 11.09 -35.12 -26.75
N GLY A 551 10.48 -34.67 -27.84
CA GLY A 551 9.30 -35.29 -28.40
C GLY A 551 9.65 -36.69 -28.90
N HIS A 552 9.19 -37.71 -28.18
CA HIS A 552 9.09 -39.07 -28.73
C HIS A 552 7.88 -39.14 -29.66
N TYR A 553 8.13 -39.09 -30.94
CA TYR A 553 7.21 -39.65 -31.95
C TYR A 553 7.29 -41.17 -31.86
N ALA A 554 6.26 -41.81 -31.33
CA ALA A 554 5.99 -43.23 -31.57
C ALA A 554 4.96 -43.30 -32.70
N GLY A 555 5.40 -43.71 -33.91
CA GLY A 555 4.53 -44.15 -34.98
C GLY A 555 4.00 -45.56 -34.70
N VAL A 556 2.75 -45.77 -34.91
CA VAL A 556 2.06 -46.77 -35.78
C VAL A 556 0.60 -46.37 -35.82
#